data_60e104e4bbf83e283bd8401ca8d92664
#
_entry.id   60e104e4bbf83e283bd8401ca8d92664
#
_cell.length_a   1.000
_cell.length_b   1.000
_cell.length_c   1.000
_cell.angle_alpha   90.00
_cell.angle_beta   90.00
_cell.angle_gamma   90.00
#
_symmetry.space_group_name_H-M   'P 1'
#
loop_
_entity.id
_entity.type
_entity.pdbx_description
1 polymer ?
#
loop_
_entity_poly.entity_id
_entity_poly.type
_entity_poly.pdbx_seq_one_letter_code
_entity_poly.pdbx_strand_id
1 'polypeptide(L)'
;AKPRQYHKNKKCYGYSLMLSKDFIDVHPTNTDLGQVHQKGGPSGTAGGLPSYPPLIQIGAHNGYLYFGWHELSGSASNVIDQRRDYKLKPLKDMKEVWTDISFCLDFKNKRMDAWVDGTKKVEILKSPIFFKPKEIYFKHGIYRSFISRYKTRNNGKMPTQIVYYDEVRRGNSIKKVDVNINPKLKPVD
;
A
#
# COMPACT_ATOMS: atom_id res chain seq x y z
N ALA A 1 -4.95 -19.08 18.54
CA ALA A 1 -3.69 -18.49 18.04
C ALA A 1 -3.36 -17.26 18.86
N LYS A 2 -2.13 -17.15 19.39
CA LYS A 2 -1.69 -15.96 20.15
C LYS A 2 -1.80 -14.74 19.24
N PRO A 3 -2.34 -13.59 19.70
CA PRO A 3 -2.41 -12.38 18.91
C PRO A 3 -1.00 -12.02 18.43
N ARG A 4 -0.79 -11.98 17.14
CA ARG A 4 0.50 -11.64 16.55
C ARG A 4 0.80 -10.19 16.86
N GLN A 5 1.81 -9.93 17.71
CA GLN A 5 2.24 -8.57 18.08
C GLN A 5 3.00 -7.93 16.91
N TYR A 6 2.29 -7.46 15.90
CA TYR A 6 2.90 -6.89 14.69
C TYR A 6 3.63 -5.57 14.94
N HIS A 7 3.21 -4.81 15.92
CA HIS A 7 3.74 -3.47 16.26
C HIS A 7 5.13 -3.46 16.91
N LYS A 8 5.75 -4.61 17.17
CA LYS A 8 7.11 -4.70 17.71
C LYS A 8 8.16 -5.15 16.69
N ASN A 9 7.74 -5.67 15.55
CA ASN A 9 8.63 -6.32 14.59
C ASN A 9 8.57 -5.61 13.23
N LYS A 10 9.70 -5.61 12.55
CA LYS A 10 9.79 -5.21 11.15
C LYS A 10 9.00 -6.18 10.27
N LYS A 11 8.22 -5.64 9.35
CA LYS A 11 7.50 -6.36 8.31
C LYS A 11 7.80 -5.76 6.95
N CYS A 12 8.16 -6.61 6.02
CA CYS A 12 8.39 -6.25 4.64
C CYS A 12 7.46 -7.04 3.73
N TYR A 13 7.06 -6.41 2.66
CA TYR A 13 6.22 -6.98 1.61
C TYR A 13 6.84 -6.64 0.26
N GLY A 14 6.70 -7.54 -0.69
CA GLY A 14 7.10 -7.35 -2.06
C GLY A 14 6.12 -8.02 -3.00
N TYR A 15 5.95 -7.48 -4.17
CA TYR A 15 5.16 -8.06 -5.26
C TYR A 15 5.52 -7.40 -6.58
N SER A 16 5.35 -8.13 -7.66
CA SER A 16 5.45 -7.62 -9.02
C SER A 16 4.06 -7.22 -9.52
N LEU A 17 3.98 -6.11 -10.20
CA LEU A 17 2.75 -5.50 -10.70
C LEU A 17 2.92 -5.09 -12.15
N MET A 18 1.96 -5.45 -13.01
CA MET A 18 1.90 -5.00 -14.39
C MET A 18 0.50 -4.46 -14.70
N LEU A 19 0.42 -3.29 -15.30
CA LEU A 19 -0.83 -2.73 -15.80
C LEU A 19 -1.07 -3.20 -17.22
N SER A 20 -2.33 -3.53 -17.56
CA SER A 20 -2.68 -3.81 -18.95
C SER A 20 -2.42 -2.60 -19.83
N LYS A 21 -2.24 -2.82 -21.14
CA LYS A 21 -2.09 -1.76 -22.15
C LYS A 21 -3.19 -0.70 -22.05
N ASP A 22 -4.42 -1.17 -21.84
CA ASP A 22 -5.61 -0.32 -21.80
C ASP A 22 -5.97 0.15 -20.38
N PHE A 23 -5.04 0.03 -19.41
CA PHE A 23 -5.30 0.52 -18.07
C PHE A 23 -5.55 2.03 -18.09
N ILE A 24 -6.70 2.43 -17.55
CA ILE A 24 -7.13 3.83 -17.46
C ILE A 24 -6.99 4.30 -16.01
N ASP A 25 -6.30 5.41 -15.81
CA ASP A 25 -6.32 6.12 -14.54
C ASP A 25 -7.68 6.76 -14.34
N VAL A 26 -8.38 6.34 -13.31
CA VAL A 26 -9.75 6.82 -13.00
C VAL A 26 -9.76 7.98 -12.01
N HIS A 27 -8.67 8.75 -11.96
CA HIS A 27 -8.64 9.96 -11.13
C HIS A 27 -9.89 10.84 -11.37
N PRO A 28 -10.56 11.38 -10.34
CA PRO A 28 -10.19 11.48 -8.92
C PRO A 28 -10.67 10.31 -8.04
N THR A 29 -11.13 9.21 -8.63
CA THR A 29 -11.35 7.98 -7.89
C THR A 29 -9.99 7.35 -7.58
N ASN A 30 -9.79 6.92 -6.33
CA ASN A 30 -8.58 6.18 -5.98
C ASN A 30 -8.69 4.74 -6.46
N THR A 31 -7.63 4.23 -7.06
CA THR A 31 -7.47 2.81 -7.36
C THR A 31 -6.31 2.27 -6.54
N ASP A 32 -6.60 1.60 -5.43
CA ASP A 32 -5.56 0.96 -4.63
C ASP A 32 -5.21 -0.39 -5.24
N LEU A 33 -3.92 -0.64 -5.36
CA LEU A 33 -3.30 -1.84 -5.92
C LEU A 33 -2.57 -2.65 -4.86
N GLY A 34 -2.47 -2.10 -3.66
CA GLY A 34 -1.96 -2.73 -2.47
C GLY A 34 -2.31 -1.89 -1.24
N GLN A 35 -2.65 -2.55 -0.12
CA GLN A 35 -2.98 -1.85 1.12
C GLN A 35 -2.38 -2.58 2.32
N VAL A 36 -1.88 -1.84 3.28
CA VAL A 36 -1.65 -2.34 4.64
C VAL A 36 -2.75 -1.79 5.53
N HIS A 37 -3.58 -2.69 6.04
CA HIS A 37 -4.71 -2.33 6.88
C HIS A 37 -4.52 -2.86 8.30
N GLN A 38 -5.19 -2.24 9.26
CA GLN A 38 -5.20 -2.64 10.67
C GLN A 38 -6.57 -3.15 11.09
N LYS A 39 -6.58 -4.09 12.04
CA LYS A 39 -7.77 -4.50 12.81
C LYS A 39 -7.63 -4.05 14.25
N GLY A 40 -8.72 -3.59 14.81
CA GLY A 40 -8.73 -3.06 16.16
C GLY A 40 -7.98 -1.74 16.27
N GLY A 41 -8.30 -1.00 17.25
CA GLY A 41 -7.72 0.30 17.56
C GLY A 41 -8.03 0.65 19.01
N PRO A 42 -7.90 1.92 19.40
CA PRO A 42 -8.16 2.35 20.78
C PRO A 42 -9.51 1.90 21.34
N SER A 43 -10.54 1.78 20.50
CA SER A 43 -11.87 1.33 20.88
C SER A 43 -12.15 -0.16 20.63
N GLY A 44 -11.16 -0.95 20.23
CA GLY A 44 -11.19 -2.42 20.26
C GLY A 44 -11.87 -3.13 19.10
N THR A 45 -12.60 -2.49 18.21
CA THR A 45 -13.23 -3.11 17.05
C THR A 45 -12.38 -2.91 15.78
N ALA A 46 -12.64 -3.70 14.74
CA ALA A 46 -12.09 -3.44 13.41
C ALA A 46 -12.60 -2.08 12.95
N GLY A 47 -11.82 -1.10 13.18
CA GLY A 47 -12.24 0.26 13.02
C GLY A 47 -13.04 0.79 14.18
N GLY A 48 -13.04 0.30 15.32
CA GLY A 48 -13.71 0.76 16.54
C GLY A 48 -14.10 2.23 16.65
N LEU A 49 -13.80 2.92 15.62
CA LEU A 49 -14.30 4.15 15.07
C LEU A 49 -14.87 3.82 13.69
N PRO A 50 -15.75 4.63 13.11
CA PRO A 50 -16.18 4.43 11.72
C PRO A 50 -14.91 4.29 10.86
N SER A 51 -14.60 3.09 10.47
CA SER A 51 -13.46 2.56 9.70
C SER A 51 -12.23 3.48 9.57
N TYR A 52 -11.14 3.14 10.27
CA TYR A 52 -9.84 3.74 9.99
C TYR A 52 -9.45 3.55 8.52
N PRO A 53 -8.84 4.55 7.89
CA PRO A 53 -8.21 4.36 6.60
C PRO A 53 -7.09 3.31 6.71
N PRO A 54 -6.69 2.65 5.60
CA PRO A 54 -5.49 1.83 5.58
C PRO A 54 -4.29 2.63 6.06
N LEU A 55 -3.35 2.00 6.77
CA LEU A 55 -2.08 2.66 7.14
C LEU A 55 -1.29 3.07 5.92
N ILE A 56 -1.22 2.16 4.94
CA ILE A 56 -0.52 2.35 3.67
C ILE A 56 -1.47 1.99 2.54
N GLN A 57 -1.48 2.83 1.53
CA GLN A 57 -2.12 2.59 0.24
C GLN A 57 -1.07 2.71 -0.86
N ILE A 58 -0.92 1.66 -1.66
CA ILE A 58 -0.14 1.72 -2.89
C ILE A 58 -1.16 1.80 -4.00
N GLY A 59 -1.31 2.98 -4.57
CA GLY A 59 -2.45 3.28 -5.41
C GLY A 59 -2.08 4.07 -6.67
N ALA A 60 -2.93 3.94 -7.67
CA ALA A 60 -2.85 4.65 -8.93
C ALA A 60 -3.80 5.84 -8.93
N HIS A 61 -3.28 7.04 -9.10
CA HIS A 61 -4.07 8.23 -9.36
C HIS A 61 -3.21 9.35 -9.98
N ASN A 62 -3.84 10.24 -10.73
CA ASN A 62 -3.20 11.40 -11.35
C ASN A 62 -1.92 11.06 -12.12
N GLY A 63 -1.95 9.95 -12.90
CA GLY A 63 -0.87 9.51 -13.77
C GLY A 63 0.30 8.79 -13.08
N TYR A 64 0.26 8.59 -11.78
CA TYR A 64 1.35 7.97 -11.02
C TYR A 64 0.87 6.85 -10.12
N LEU A 65 1.76 5.90 -9.86
CA LEU A 65 1.70 5.03 -8.70
C LEU A 65 2.23 5.79 -7.48
N TYR A 66 1.53 5.69 -6.37
CA TYR A 66 1.88 6.35 -5.11
C TYR A 66 2.04 5.36 -3.97
N PHE A 67 2.92 5.72 -3.03
CA PHE A 67 2.92 5.20 -1.67
C PHE A 67 2.22 6.23 -0.80
N GLY A 68 0.96 5.97 -0.45
CA GLY A 68 0.16 6.81 0.43
C GLY A 68 0.27 6.33 1.88
N TRP A 69 0.64 7.22 2.77
CA TRP A 69 0.68 6.95 4.20
C TRP A 69 -0.35 7.81 4.93
N HIS A 70 -1.19 7.16 5.73
CA HIS A 70 -2.11 7.81 6.64
C HIS A 70 -1.43 8.00 8.01
N GLU A 71 -0.88 9.18 8.25
CA GLU A 71 -0.34 9.59 9.54
C GLU A 71 -1.51 9.91 10.48
N LEU A 72 -1.95 8.90 11.21
CA LEU A 72 -3.05 9.02 12.15
C LEU A 72 -2.54 9.56 13.49
N SER A 73 -3.28 10.48 14.08
CA SER A 73 -3.01 11.07 15.41
C SER A 73 -4.33 11.40 16.13
N GLY A 74 -4.24 12.03 17.29
CA GLY A 74 -5.42 12.40 18.07
C GLY A 74 -5.86 11.31 19.06
N SER A 75 -7.15 11.28 19.38
CA SER A 75 -7.76 10.33 20.29
C SER A 75 -8.65 9.32 19.58
N ALA A 76 -9.09 8.28 20.30
CA ALA A 76 -10.04 7.30 19.77
C ALA A 76 -11.37 7.91 19.29
N SER A 77 -11.82 8.98 19.95
CA SER A 77 -13.04 9.70 19.61
C SER A 77 -12.85 10.83 18.59
N ASN A 78 -11.61 11.26 18.38
CA ASN A 78 -11.26 12.34 17.47
C ASN A 78 -9.94 12.03 16.75
N VAL A 79 -10.01 11.21 15.72
CA VAL A 79 -8.84 10.84 14.91
C VAL A 79 -8.53 11.92 13.90
N ILE A 80 -7.30 12.37 13.91
CA ILE A 80 -6.73 13.28 12.90
C ILE A 80 -5.99 12.41 11.90
N ASP A 81 -6.37 12.49 10.62
CA ASP A 81 -5.74 11.80 9.52
C ASP A 81 -5.02 12.81 8.61
N GLN A 82 -3.70 12.69 8.52
CA GLN A 82 -2.87 13.46 7.62
C GLN A 82 -2.32 12.52 6.55
N ARG A 83 -2.99 12.42 5.42
CA ARG A 83 -2.48 11.65 4.29
C ARG A 83 -1.29 12.34 3.64
N ARG A 84 -0.24 11.54 3.39
CA ARG A 84 0.97 11.94 2.65
C ARG A 84 1.17 10.96 1.50
N ASP A 85 1.28 11.50 0.29
CA ASP A 85 1.48 10.72 -0.93
C ASP A 85 2.89 10.94 -1.49
N TYR A 86 3.59 9.85 -1.74
CA TYR A 86 4.93 9.83 -2.31
C TYR A 86 4.87 9.17 -3.68
N LYS A 87 5.27 9.91 -4.72
CA LYS A 87 5.31 9.37 -6.10
C LYS A 87 6.34 8.26 -6.20
N LEU A 88 5.92 7.12 -6.76
CA LEU A 88 6.78 5.96 -6.98
C LEU A 88 7.23 5.85 -8.44
N LYS A 89 6.27 5.75 -9.38
CA LYS A 89 6.52 5.53 -10.79
C LYS A 89 5.37 6.09 -11.64
N PRO A 90 5.62 6.66 -12.85
CA PRO A 90 4.55 7.02 -13.77
C PRO A 90 3.79 5.77 -14.23
N LEU A 91 2.45 5.82 -14.29
CA LEU A 91 1.64 4.68 -14.71
C LEU A 91 1.90 4.26 -16.17
N LYS A 92 2.27 5.21 -17.03
CA LYS A 92 2.63 4.93 -18.43
C LYS A 92 3.81 3.96 -18.55
N ASP A 93 4.74 4.01 -17.61
CA ASP A 93 5.96 3.20 -17.59
C ASP A 93 5.74 1.81 -16.95
N MET A 94 4.49 1.51 -16.56
CA MET A 94 4.07 0.24 -15.95
C MET A 94 3.14 -0.57 -16.86
N LYS A 95 2.72 0.01 -18.01
CA LYS A 95 1.84 -0.68 -18.97
C LYS A 95 2.64 -1.75 -19.71
N GLU A 96 2.17 -3.00 -19.61
CA GLU A 96 2.82 -4.19 -20.19
C GLU A 96 4.27 -4.39 -19.74
N VAL A 97 4.64 -3.74 -18.63
CA VAL A 97 5.98 -3.85 -18.01
C VAL A 97 5.82 -4.23 -16.55
N TRP A 98 6.46 -5.32 -16.15
CA TRP A 98 6.53 -5.71 -14.75
C TRP A 98 7.30 -4.66 -13.94
N THR A 99 6.74 -4.30 -12.82
CA THR A 99 7.30 -3.35 -11.88
C THR A 99 7.34 -3.99 -10.51
N ASP A 100 8.53 -4.12 -9.95
CA ASP A 100 8.71 -4.70 -8.63
C ASP A 100 8.54 -3.62 -7.57
N ILE A 101 7.61 -3.85 -6.66
CA ILE A 101 7.29 -2.96 -5.55
C ILE A 101 7.61 -3.68 -4.25
N SER A 102 8.41 -3.06 -3.42
CA SER A 102 8.69 -3.58 -2.09
C SER A 102 8.67 -2.47 -1.05
N PHE A 103 8.27 -2.80 0.17
CA PHE A 103 8.26 -1.85 1.27
C PHE A 103 8.42 -2.55 2.62
N CYS A 104 8.96 -1.81 3.59
CA CYS A 104 9.14 -2.27 4.95
C CYS A 104 8.50 -1.31 5.95
N LEU A 105 7.81 -1.86 6.94
CA LEU A 105 7.31 -1.17 8.12
C LEU A 105 8.11 -1.63 9.33
N ASP A 106 8.94 -0.75 9.87
CA ASP A 106 9.77 -1.03 11.05
C ASP A 106 9.18 -0.32 12.26
N PHE A 107 8.38 -1.04 13.02
CA PHE A 107 7.68 -0.50 14.19
C PHE A 107 8.63 -0.23 15.36
N LYS A 108 9.72 -1.00 15.47
CA LYS A 108 10.73 -0.82 16.52
C LYS A 108 11.54 0.44 16.30
N ASN A 109 12.03 0.63 15.07
CA ASN A 109 12.91 1.74 14.72
C ASN A 109 12.11 2.95 14.16
N LYS A 110 10.78 2.89 14.22
CA LYS A 110 9.89 3.99 13.78
C LYS A 110 10.24 4.46 12.36
N ARG A 111 10.24 3.54 11.41
CA ARG A 111 10.67 3.80 10.05
C ARG A 111 9.82 3.06 9.02
N MET A 112 9.61 3.68 7.88
CA MET A 112 9.02 3.08 6.68
C MET A 112 9.90 3.38 5.48
N ASP A 113 10.15 2.37 4.66
CA ASP A 113 10.88 2.52 3.41
C ASP A 113 10.11 1.82 2.29
N ALA A 114 10.16 2.37 1.07
CA ALA A 114 9.63 1.72 -0.13
C ALA A 114 10.61 1.81 -1.30
N TRP A 115 10.61 0.76 -2.12
CA TRP A 115 11.45 0.61 -3.30
C TRP A 115 10.59 0.29 -4.51
N VAL A 116 11.06 0.73 -5.66
CA VAL A 116 10.54 0.36 -6.98
C VAL A 116 11.71 -0.08 -7.83
N ASP A 117 11.63 -1.28 -8.40
CA ASP A 117 12.68 -1.88 -9.23
C ASP A 117 14.05 -1.83 -8.53
N GLY A 118 14.09 -2.17 -7.23
CA GLY A 118 15.28 -2.15 -6.37
C GLY A 118 15.76 -0.76 -5.94
N THR A 119 15.20 0.30 -6.49
CA THR A 119 15.58 1.68 -6.13
C THR A 119 14.70 2.22 -5.00
N LYS A 120 15.32 2.69 -3.92
CA LYS A 120 14.58 3.32 -2.81
C LYS A 120 13.94 4.62 -3.28
N LYS A 121 12.62 4.74 -3.12
CA LYS A 121 11.80 5.90 -3.48
C LYS A 121 11.24 6.65 -2.27
N VAL A 122 11.08 5.94 -1.14
CA VAL A 122 10.47 6.52 0.07
C VAL A 122 11.31 6.15 1.27
N GLU A 123 11.54 7.14 2.11
CA GLU A 123 12.13 7.00 3.44
C GLU A 123 11.38 7.91 4.41
N ILE A 124 10.74 7.32 5.40
CA ILE A 124 9.96 8.03 6.41
C ILE A 124 10.47 7.64 7.79
N LEU A 125 11.02 8.58 8.52
CA LEU A 125 11.58 8.38 9.86
C LEU A 125 10.52 8.67 10.93
N LYS A 126 9.38 8.01 10.81
CA LYS A 126 8.26 8.09 11.75
C LYS A 126 7.64 6.72 11.99
N SER A 127 6.96 6.56 13.12
CA SER A 127 6.23 5.34 13.41
C SER A 127 5.15 5.09 12.37
N PRO A 128 5.06 3.87 11.78
CA PRO A 128 3.97 3.52 10.88
C PRO A 128 2.59 3.66 11.52
N ILE A 129 2.52 3.60 12.83
CA ILE A 129 1.28 3.61 13.59
C ILE A 129 1.48 4.27 14.97
N PHE A 130 0.47 4.98 15.47
CA PHE A 130 0.53 5.63 16.79
C PHE A 130 -0.21 4.87 17.90
N PHE A 131 -1.07 3.91 17.54
CA PHE A 131 -1.81 3.07 18.48
C PHE A 131 -1.48 1.58 18.30
N LYS A 132 -1.89 0.75 19.24
CA LYS A 132 -1.67 -0.69 19.22
C LYS A 132 -2.83 -1.42 18.57
N PRO A 133 -2.73 -1.89 17.30
CA PRO A 133 -3.77 -2.68 16.68
C PRO A 133 -3.76 -4.13 17.18
N LYS A 134 -4.85 -4.85 16.96
CA LYS A 134 -4.90 -6.31 17.14
C LYS A 134 -4.09 -7.02 16.06
N GLU A 135 -4.20 -6.53 14.84
CA GLU A 135 -3.56 -7.13 13.66
C GLU A 135 -3.24 -6.06 12.63
N ILE A 136 -2.15 -6.27 11.90
CA ILE A 136 -1.82 -5.56 10.66
C ILE A 136 -1.68 -6.60 9.57
N TYR A 137 -2.31 -6.37 8.42
CA TYR A 137 -2.30 -7.28 7.30
C TYR A 137 -2.18 -6.54 5.97
N PHE A 138 -1.52 -7.18 5.02
CA PHE A 138 -1.37 -6.72 3.66
C PHE A 138 -2.48 -7.31 2.79
N LYS A 139 -3.02 -6.50 1.90
CA LYS A 139 -3.94 -6.88 0.83
C LYS A 139 -3.38 -6.41 -0.50
N HIS A 140 -3.59 -7.17 -1.56
CA HIS A 140 -3.33 -6.78 -2.94
C HIS A 140 -4.58 -7.07 -3.78
N GLY A 141 -4.64 -6.48 -4.96
CA GLY A 141 -5.80 -6.50 -5.83
C GLY A 141 -6.33 -5.08 -6.09
N ILE A 142 -7.30 -4.95 -6.97
CA ILE A 142 -7.89 -3.67 -7.30
C ILE A 142 -8.97 -3.33 -6.28
N TYR A 143 -8.80 -2.22 -5.58
CA TYR A 143 -9.85 -1.63 -4.75
C TYR A 143 -10.09 -0.18 -5.17
N ARG A 144 -11.32 0.13 -5.58
CA ARG A 144 -11.73 1.48 -5.99
C ARG A 144 -12.61 2.11 -4.93
N SER A 145 -12.21 3.28 -4.45
CA SER A 145 -12.98 4.07 -3.51
C SER A 145 -13.48 5.36 -4.16
N PHE A 146 -14.62 5.86 -3.67
CA PHE A 146 -15.23 7.10 -4.18
C PHE A 146 -15.57 7.08 -5.69
N ILE A 147 -16.13 5.98 -6.17
CA ILE A 147 -16.51 5.77 -7.58
C ILE A 147 -17.42 6.90 -8.11
N SER A 148 -18.25 7.49 -7.26
CA SER A 148 -19.09 8.63 -7.61
C SER A 148 -18.32 9.82 -8.16
N ARG A 149 -17.09 10.06 -7.67
CA ARG A 149 -16.24 11.17 -8.14
C ARG A 149 -15.89 11.06 -9.62
N TYR A 150 -15.61 9.85 -10.10
CA TYR A 150 -15.35 9.62 -11.51
C TYR A 150 -16.60 9.83 -12.35
N LYS A 151 -17.73 9.24 -11.92
CA LYS A 151 -19.01 9.36 -12.63
C LYS A 151 -19.44 10.80 -12.81
N THR A 152 -19.31 11.62 -11.76
CA THR A 152 -19.68 13.04 -11.80
C THR A 152 -18.86 13.82 -12.82
N ARG A 153 -17.56 13.53 -12.96
CA ARG A 153 -16.68 14.26 -13.89
C ARG A 153 -16.76 13.79 -15.33
N ASN A 154 -17.05 12.51 -15.55
CA ASN A 154 -16.88 11.90 -16.87
C ASN A 154 -18.21 11.46 -17.51
N ASN A 155 -19.35 11.74 -16.88
CA ASN A 155 -20.71 11.36 -17.33
C ASN A 155 -20.80 9.89 -17.80
N GLY A 156 -19.96 9.01 -17.29
CA GLY A 156 -19.73 7.72 -17.88
C GLY A 156 -19.66 6.55 -16.92
N LYS A 157 -19.64 5.38 -17.50
CA LYS A 157 -19.38 4.13 -16.78
C LYS A 157 -17.91 4.10 -16.34
N MET A 158 -17.66 3.59 -15.14
CA MET A 158 -16.32 3.29 -14.68
C MET A 158 -15.66 2.29 -15.65
N PRO A 159 -14.49 2.60 -16.22
CA PRO A 159 -13.82 1.71 -17.15
C PRO A 159 -13.35 0.43 -16.45
N THR A 160 -13.17 -0.62 -17.25
CA THR A 160 -12.49 -1.83 -16.79
C THR A 160 -11.01 -1.53 -16.58
N GLN A 161 -10.47 -2.00 -15.47
CA GLN A 161 -9.05 -1.95 -15.18
C GLN A 161 -8.55 -3.37 -14.98
N ILE A 162 -7.49 -3.75 -15.68
CA ILE A 162 -6.86 -5.06 -15.57
C ILE A 162 -5.44 -4.84 -15.05
N VAL A 163 -5.10 -5.60 -14.02
CA VAL A 163 -3.80 -5.56 -13.36
C VAL A 163 -3.35 -6.99 -13.10
N TYR A 164 -2.10 -7.27 -13.41
CA TYR A 164 -1.46 -8.56 -13.17
C TYR A 164 -0.57 -8.46 -11.94
N TYR A 165 -0.62 -9.50 -11.11
CA TYR A 165 0.18 -9.62 -9.89
C TYR A 165 0.98 -10.88 -9.95
N ASP A 166 2.22 -10.80 -9.51
CA ASP A 166 3.09 -11.94 -9.35
C ASP A 166 4.02 -11.74 -8.14
N GLU A 167 4.69 -12.81 -7.73
CA GLU A 167 5.78 -12.78 -6.76
C GLU A 167 5.41 -12.15 -5.40
N VAL A 168 4.18 -12.37 -4.93
CA VAL A 168 3.71 -11.80 -3.66
C VAL A 168 4.45 -12.43 -2.48
N ARG A 169 5.31 -11.66 -1.83
CA ARG A 169 6.20 -12.09 -0.75
C ARG A 169 5.97 -11.31 0.53
N ARG A 170 6.25 -11.96 1.64
CA ARG A 170 6.28 -11.37 2.98
C ARG A 170 7.51 -11.83 3.75
N GLY A 171 8.17 -10.91 4.43
CA GLY A 171 9.36 -11.19 5.23
C GLY A 171 9.57 -10.22 6.38
N ASN A 172 10.73 -10.31 7.01
CA ASN A 172 11.17 -9.40 8.06
C ASN A 172 12.39 -8.56 7.64
N SER A 173 12.78 -8.66 6.39
CA SER A 173 13.83 -7.83 5.77
C SER A 173 13.55 -7.64 4.30
N ILE A 174 14.10 -6.58 3.72
CA ILE A 174 13.97 -6.28 2.29
C ILE A 174 14.56 -7.41 1.42
N LYS A 175 15.66 -8.01 1.83
CA LYS A 175 16.31 -9.15 1.13
C LYS A 175 15.43 -10.40 1.02
N LYS A 176 14.32 -10.48 1.78
CA LYS A 176 13.37 -11.61 1.70
C LYS A 176 12.18 -11.34 0.79
N VAL A 177 12.06 -10.16 0.26
CA VAL A 177 10.87 -9.75 -0.50
C VAL A 177 11.17 -9.01 -1.80
N ASP A 178 12.37 -8.49 -1.98
CA ASP A 178 12.77 -7.71 -3.16
C ASP A 178 13.73 -8.53 -4.03
N VAL A 179 13.28 -8.86 -5.24
CA VAL A 179 14.02 -9.69 -6.21
C VAL A 179 15.22 -8.95 -6.83
N ASN A 180 15.17 -7.62 -6.86
CA ASN A 180 16.27 -6.81 -7.39
C ASN A 180 17.39 -6.65 -6.37
N ILE A 181 17.06 -6.66 -5.08
CA ILE A 181 18.04 -6.63 -3.98
C ILE A 181 18.58 -8.04 -3.69
N ASN A 182 17.77 -9.07 -3.91
CA ASN A 182 18.16 -10.47 -3.75
C ASN A 182 17.73 -11.30 -4.97
N PRO A 183 18.57 -11.41 -6.00
CA PRO A 183 18.26 -12.16 -7.22
C PRO A 183 17.94 -13.64 -7.02
N LYS A 184 18.34 -14.24 -5.87
CA LYS A 184 17.98 -15.63 -5.53
C LYS A 184 16.48 -15.84 -5.31
N LEU A 185 15.70 -14.77 -5.22
CA LEU A 185 14.24 -14.81 -5.12
C LEU A 185 13.55 -14.90 -6.47
N LYS A 186 14.27 -14.69 -7.59
CA LYS A 186 13.68 -14.84 -8.92
C LYS A 186 13.23 -16.28 -9.12
N PRO A 187 12.08 -16.52 -9.79
CA PRO A 187 11.70 -17.85 -10.18
C PRO A 187 12.82 -18.50 -11.00
N VAL A 188 12.97 -19.80 -10.85
CA VAL A 188 13.79 -20.62 -11.73
C VAL A 188 12.83 -21.12 -12.81
N ASP A 189 12.74 -20.39 -13.90
CA ASP A 189 11.97 -20.79 -15.08
C ASP A 189 12.76 -21.81 -15.90
#